data_301f2a59177ecb4ecc31e278fe0e60af
#
_entry.id   301f2a59177ecb4ecc31e278fe0e60af
#
_cell.length_a   1.000
_cell.length_b   1.000
_cell.length_c   1.000
_cell.angle_alpha   90.00
_cell.angle_beta   90.00
_cell.angle_gamma   90.00
#
_symmetry.space_group_name_H-M   'P 1'
#
loop_
_entity.id
_entity.type
_entity.pdbx_description
1 polymer ?
#
loop_
_entity_poly.entity_id
_entity_poly.type
_entity_poly.pdbx_seq_one_letter_code
_entity_poly.pdbx_strand_id
1 'polypeptide(L)'
;MNILCLHVVSDLYGSSKVLLQAAHALKKQGHRVIVVVSENGPLVAALNELDIETSIIRLGVLRKRYLSFKGLINRAKVLWLAYYSLKKICEAEKINLIYTNTAPVIIGGILAKRMNIKNIWHLHEMLDANSFMHRFFGFIINQTSNKVVVVSDAVFNNWQSRINPKKIVRIYNGIDPVLHQVAAIDLHTSLHLSPKTLLIGMIGRVNLVKGQFYFIEIAAAAKKLQLDCHFIMVGDAYEGYEYLYEEVANKISNAGVNNMVTNLGYRTDTAQIINGLDLFMLPSIKFDSFPLVVLEAMAAAKPIIATKLGGAIEQVAHGETGYLVPINDAEQVANYIKECLENKAVLKQMGLNAKTRFTEKFLLTNFENNLVTLVASMQ
;
A
#
# COMPACT_ATOMS: atom_id res chain seq x y z
N MET A 1 7.86 -10.16 25.05
CA MET A 1 8.85 -10.77 24.12
C MET A 1 9.82 -9.70 23.64
N ASN A 2 11.02 -10.13 23.18
CA ASN A 2 11.97 -9.27 22.47
C ASN A 2 11.82 -9.58 20.98
N ILE A 3 11.42 -8.59 20.19
CA ILE A 3 11.02 -8.75 18.79
C ILE A 3 11.98 -7.97 17.90
N LEU A 4 12.54 -8.64 16.89
CA LEU A 4 13.36 -8.03 15.85
C LEU A 4 12.55 -7.90 14.55
N CYS A 5 12.24 -6.67 14.18
CA CYS A 5 11.56 -6.36 12.92
C CYS A 5 12.58 -6.04 11.83
N LEU A 6 12.43 -6.66 10.64
CA LEU A 6 13.33 -6.46 9.52
C LEU A 6 12.59 -5.88 8.33
N HIS A 7 13.08 -4.76 7.79
CA HIS A 7 12.50 -4.09 6.62
C HIS A 7 13.57 -3.49 5.72
N VAL A 8 13.23 -3.27 4.45
CA VAL A 8 14.22 -2.87 3.45
C VAL A 8 14.37 -1.37 3.31
N VAL A 9 13.26 -0.70 3.06
CA VAL A 9 13.20 0.72 2.70
C VAL A 9 12.85 1.56 3.93
N SER A 10 13.24 2.82 3.91
CA SER A 10 12.99 3.73 5.02
C SER A 10 12.10 4.91 4.62
N ASP A 11 11.24 4.70 3.60
CA ASP A 11 10.17 5.64 3.24
C ASP A 11 8.95 5.53 4.19
N LEU A 12 7.92 6.36 4.00
CA LEU A 12 6.63 6.28 4.71
C LEU A 12 5.49 5.89 3.76
N TYR A 13 5.74 4.96 2.85
CA TYR A 13 4.70 4.42 1.97
C TYR A 13 4.17 3.07 2.49
N GLY A 14 3.15 2.55 1.86
CA GLY A 14 2.38 1.35 2.16
C GLY A 14 2.99 0.39 3.20
N SER A 15 3.91 -0.50 2.78
CA SER A 15 4.49 -1.52 3.67
C SER A 15 5.33 -0.95 4.82
N SER A 16 5.94 0.23 4.65
CA SER A 16 6.69 0.92 5.69
C SER A 16 5.76 1.52 6.75
N LYS A 17 4.65 2.15 6.32
CA LYS A 17 3.60 2.62 7.25
C LYS A 17 3.02 1.47 8.05
N VAL A 18 2.75 0.34 7.41
CA VAL A 18 2.20 -0.84 8.10
C VAL A 18 3.21 -1.42 9.09
N LEU A 19 4.51 -1.44 8.77
CA LEU A 19 5.54 -1.83 9.73
C LEU A 19 5.59 -0.89 10.93
N LEU A 20 5.55 0.43 10.71
CA LEU A 20 5.53 1.43 11.80
C LEU A 20 4.35 1.16 12.75
N GLN A 21 3.16 0.95 12.20
CA GLN A 21 1.94 0.60 12.95
C GLN A 21 2.10 -0.72 13.72
N ALA A 22 2.64 -1.76 13.07
CA ALA A 22 2.89 -3.06 13.70
C ALA A 22 3.89 -2.95 14.86
N ALA A 23 5.02 -2.27 14.65
CA ALA A 23 6.03 -2.08 15.67
C ALA A 23 5.49 -1.29 16.88
N HIS A 24 4.70 -0.24 16.62
CA HIS A 24 4.06 0.56 17.66
C HIS A 24 3.02 -0.26 18.44
N ALA A 25 2.16 -1.01 17.77
CA ALA A 25 1.18 -1.87 18.43
C ALA A 25 1.84 -2.90 19.35
N LEU A 26 2.90 -3.55 18.87
CA LEU A 26 3.67 -4.51 19.67
C LEU A 26 4.36 -3.86 20.87
N LYS A 27 4.93 -2.66 20.69
CA LYS A 27 5.52 -1.90 21.81
C LYS A 27 4.48 -1.53 22.86
N LYS A 28 3.28 -1.06 22.45
CA LYS A 28 2.17 -0.74 23.37
C LYS A 28 1.75 -1.93 24.24
N GLN A 29 1.94 -3.16 23.75
CA GLN A 29 1.67 -4.40 24.52
C GLN A 29 2.82 -4.82 25.43
N GLY A 30 3.81 -3.96 25.63
CA GLY A 30 4.94 -4.22 26.51
C GLY A 30 6.03 -5.11 25.91
N HIS A 31 6.02 -5.32 24.59
CA HIS A 31 7.13 -6.01 23.93
C HIS A 31 8.31 -5.04 23.70
N ARG A 32 9.53 -5.52 23.87
CA ARG A 32 10.72 -4.82 23.39
C ARG A 32 10.81 -5.02 21.88
N VAL A 33 10.77 -3.95 21.12
CA VAL A 33 10.78 -3.97 19.66
C VAL A 33 12.02 -3.25 19.14
N ILE A 34 12.81 -3.92 18.32
CA ILE A 34 13.97 -3.36 17.61
C ILE A 34 13.69 -3.47 16.11
N VAL A 35 13.84 -2.37 15.38
CA VAL A 35 13.62 -2.35 13.93
C VAL A 35 14.94 -2.17 13.20
N VAL A 36 15.22 -3.06 12.26
CA VAL A 36 16.39 -2.97 11.37
C VAL A 36 15.91 -2.63 9.96
N VAL A 37 16.48 -1.56 9.40
CA VAL A 37 16.25 -1.11 8.02
C VAL A 37 17.56 -1.10 7.23
N SER A 38 17.48 -1.11 5.90
CA SER A 38 18.70 -1.14 5.07
C SER A 38 19.34 0.23 4.84
N GLU A 39 18.63 1.31 5.12
CA GLU A 39 19.05 2.70 4.87
C GLU A 39 18.36 3.65 5.84
N ASN A 40 18.92 4.84 6.03
CA ASN A 40 18.29 5.91 6.80
C ASN A 40 17.18 6.58 5.98
N GLY A 41 16.18 7.14 6.68
CA GLY A 41 15.09 7.87 6.02
C GLY A 41 13.91 8.17 6.95
N PRO A 42 12.78 8.67 6.39
CA PRO A 42 11.63 9.12 7.18
C PRO A 42 11.05 8.08 8.14
N LEU A 43 11.10 6.79 7.80
CA LEU A 43 10.64 5.72 8.69
C LEU A 43 11.47 5.65 9.98
N VAL A 44 12.79 5.85 9.89
CA VAL A 44 13.68 5.86 11.09
C VAL A 44 13.30 7.01 12.01
N ALA A 45 13.05 8.21 11.47
CA ALA A 45 12.60 9.35 12.26
C ALA A 45 11.28 9.05 12.97
N ALA A 46 10.29 8.53 12.24
CA ALA A 46 8.99 8.18 12.80
C ALA A 46 9.05 7.07 13.87
N LEU A 47 9.94 6.09 13.73
CA LEU A 47 10.17 5.06 14.74
C LEU A 47 10.80 5.65 16.01
N ASN A 48 11.78 6.56 15.84
CA ASN A 48 12.43 7.23 16.96
C ASN A 48 11.47 8.14 17.75
N GLU A 49 10.54 8.83 17.07
CA GLU A 49 9.46 9.61 17.72
C GLU A 49 8.55 8.73 18.58
N LEU A 50 8.46 7.45 18.29
CA LEU A 50 7.73 6.45 19.08
C LEU A 50 8.63 5.72 20.08
N ASP A 51 9.86 6.19 20.31
CA ASP A 51 10.91 5.53 21.14
C ASP A 51 11.12 4.05 20.76
N ILE A 52 11.06 3.70 19.48
CA ILE A 52 11.36 2.36 18.98
C ILE A 52 12.82 2.37 18.51
N GLU A 53 13.61 1.48 19.12
CA GLU A 53 15.03 1.34 18.79
C GLU A 53 15.23 0.92 17.34
N THR A 54 16.11 1.62 16.62
CA THR A 54 16.40 1.37 15.21
C THR A 54 17.87 1.10 14.96
N SER A 55 18.15 0.23 13.99
CA SER A 55 19.50 -0.04 13.50
C SER A 55 19.53 -0.06 11.97
N ILE A 56 20.63 0.41 11.38
CA ILE A 56 20.79 0.42 9.93
C ILE A 56 21.77 -0.68 9.53
N ILE A 57 21.26 -1.72 8.86
CA ILE A 57 22.03 -2.87 8.38
C ILE A 57 21.53 -3.23 6.96
N ARG A 58 22.41 -3.25 5.98
CA ARG A 58 22.07 -3.69 4.62
C ARG A 58 21.65 -5.15 4.60
N LEU A 59 20.34 -5.42 4.40
CA LEU A 59 19.73 -6.75 4.53
C LEU A 59 19.92 -7.68 3.30
N GLY A 60 20.61 -7.22 2.25
CA GLY A 60 20.94 -8.08 1.10
C GLY A 60 19.75 -8.51 0.24
N VAL A 61 18.78 -7.63 0.03
CA VAL A 61 17.54 -7.90 -0.70
C VAL A 61 17.77 -8.41 -2.11
N LEU A 62 17.04 -9.45 -2.50
CA LEU A 62 17.06 -9.98 -3.85
C LEU A 62 16.00 -9.27 -4.72
N ARG A 63 16.47 -8.59 -5.79
CA ARG A 63 15.63 -7.96 -6.82
C ARG A 63 16.09 -8.43 -8.20
N LYS A 64 15.20 -8.42 -9.19
CA LYS A 64 15.52 -8.85 -10.57
C LYS A 64 16.81 -8.22 -11.12
N ARG A 65 17.07 -6.95 -10.83
CA ARG A 65 18.28 -6.22 -11.28
C ARG A 65 19.61 -6.80 -10.76
N TYR A 66 19.59 -7.66 -9.74
CA TYR A 66 20.78 -8.28 -9.15
C TYR A 66 21.01 -9.73 -9.60
N LEU A 67 20.25 -10.25 -10.56
CA LEU A 67 20.35 -11.63 -11.03
C LEU A 67 21.52 -11.88 -11.99
N SER A 68 22.44 -10.93 -12.16
CA SER A 68 23.73 -11.17 -12.84
C SER A 68 24.71 -11.92 -11.91
N PHE A 69 25.69 -12.63 -12.47
CA PHE A 69 26.69 -13.36 -11.69
C PHE A 69 27.39 -12.48 -10.64
N LYS A 70 27.89 -11.29 -11.06
CA LYS A 70 28.48 -10.31 -10.14
C LYS A 70 27.48 -9.81 -9.08
N GLY A 71 26.24 -9.60 -9.47
CA GLY A 71 25.16 -9.19 -8.58
C GLY A 71 24.85 -10.25 -7.53
N LEU A 72 24.82 -11.53 -7.89
CA LEU A 72 24.57 -12.64 -6.97
C LEU A 72 25.71 -12.80 -5.96
N ILE A 73 26.98 -12.71 -6.39
CA ILE A 73 28.14 -12.74 -5.49
C ILE A 73 28.07 -11.59 -4.49
N ASN A 74 27.78 -10.37 -4.98
CA ASN A 74 27.62 -9.20 -4.12
C ASN A 74 26.49 -9.42 -3.09
N ARG A 75 25.33 -9.96 -3.52
CA ARG A 75 24.20 -10.24 -2.62
C ARG A 75 24.55 -11.30 -1.59
N ALA A 76 25.25 -12.36 -1.97
CA ALA A 76 25.75 -13.38 -1.04
C ALA A 76 26.66 -12.77 0.04
N LYS A 77 27.61 -11.91 -0.36
CA LYS A 77 28.47 -11.18 0.59
C LYS A 77 27.66 -10.30 1.56
N VAL A 78 26.69 -9.52 1.03
CA VAL A 78 25.85 -8.63 1.84
C VAL A 78 24.97 -9.45 2.79
N LEU A 79 24.37 -10.56 2.33
CA LEU A 79 23.57 -11.46 3.17
C LEU A 79 24.43 -12.10 4.28
N TRP A 80 25.66 -12.49 3.97
CA TRP A 80 26.59 -13.03 4.95
C TRP A 80 26.93 -12.00 6.05
N LEU A 81 27.28 -10.77 5.66
CA LEU A 81 27.54 -9.68 6.63
C LEU A 81 26.30 -9.38 7.46
N ALA A 82 25.12 -9.28 6.83
CA ALA A 82 23.86 -9.06 7.51
C ALA A 82 23.58 -10.17 8.55
N TYR A 83 23.78 -11.44 8.17
CA TYR A 83 23.59 -12.56 9.07
C TYR A 83 24.37 -12.41 10.38
N TYR A 84 25.66 -12.12 10.32
CA TYR A 84 26.49 -11.98 11.52
C TYR A 84 26.14 -10.74 12.35
N SER A 85 25.81 -9.62 11.69
CA SER A 85 25.37 -8.41 12.40
C SER A 85 24.04 -8.65 13.12
N LEU A 86 23.06 -9.24 12.44
CA LEU A 86 21.77 -9.56 13.03
C LEU A 86 21.85 -10.64 14.11
N LYS A 87 22.72 -11.64 13.93
CA LYS A 87 22.99 -12.67 14.93
C LYS A 87 23.47 -12.05 16.24
N LYS A 88 24.42 -11.11 16.19
CA LYS A 88 24.89 -10.37 17.38
C LYS A 88 23.75 -9.65 18.09
N ILE A 89 22.86 -8.98 17.35
CA ILE A 89 21.67 -8.33 17.94
C ILE A 89 20.77 -9.38 18.60
N CYS A 90 20.48 -10.50 17.91
CA CYS A 90 19.64 -11.55 18.47
C CYS A 90 20.18 -12.14 19.77
N GLU A 91 21.49 -12.33 19.86
CA GLU A 91 22.15 -12.86 21.05
C GLU A 91 22.17 -11.82 22.19
N ALA A 92 22.58 -10.58 21.91
CA ALA A 92 22.68 -9.51 22.90
C ALA A 92 21.29 -9.15 23.48
N GLU A 93 20.29 -9.05 22.63
CA GLU A 93 18.94 -8.61 23.01
C GLU A 93 18.00 -9.79 23.34
N LYS A 94 18.48 -11.02 23.30
CA LYS A 94 17.72 -12.24 23.59
C LYS A 94 16.40 -12.29 22.79
N ILE A 95 16.51 -12.09 21.47
CA ILE A 95 15.34 -12.03 20.58
C ILE A 95 14.58 -13.36 20.58
N ASN A 96 13.26 -13.29 20.79
CA ASN A 96 12.37 -14.45 20.81
C ASN A 96 11.52 -14.57 19.55
N LEU A 97 11.33 -13.46 18.82
CA LEU A 97 10.53 -13.41 17.59
C LEU A 97 11.21 -12.54 16.56
N ILE A 98 11.31 -13.03 15.34
CA ILE A 98 11.70 -12.23 14.17
C ILE A 98 10.41 -11.91 13.38
N TYR A 99 10.22 -10.62 13.07
CA TYR A 99 9.14 -10.14 12.22
C TYR A 99 9.72 -9.66 10.90
N THR A 100 9.57 -10.50 9.86
CA THR A 100 10.14 -10.24 8.54
C THR A 100 9.10 -9.54 7.67
N ASN A 101 9.30 -8.27 7.37
CA ASN A 101 8.39 -7.48 6.56
C ASN A 101 8.84 -7.47 5.10
N THR A 102 7.95 -7.84 4.19
CA THR A 102 8.14 -8.01 2.73
C THR A 102 8.86 -9.30 2.28
N ALA A 103 8.43 -9.88 1.16
CA ALA A 103 8.95 -11.16 0.65
C ALA A 103 10.47 -11.16 0.36
N PRO A 104 11.09 -10.08 -0.18
CA PRO A 104 12.52 -10.09 -0.51
C PRO A 104 13.49 -10.11 0.68
N VAL A 105 13.03 -9.98 1.92
CA VAL A 105 13.88 -9.95 3.14
C VAL A 105 14.22 -11.37 3.60
N ILE A 106 14.84 -12.18 2.75
CA ILE A 106 15.08 -13.60 3.02
C ILE A 106 15.97 -13.85 4.25
N ILE A 107 16.80 -12.87 4.62
CA ILE A 107 17.71 -13.00 5.74
C ILE A 107 16.98 -13.22 7.07
N GLY A 108 15.77 -12.65 7.24
CA GLY A 108 14.96 -12.82 8.45
C GLY A 108 14.59 -14.28 8.69
N GLY A 109 14.07 -14.95 7.66
CA GLY A 109 13.74 -16.36 7.73
C GLY A 109 14.97 -17.28 7.91
N ILE A 110 16.08 -16.98 7.22
CA ILE A 110 17.32 -17.74 7.35
C ILE A 110 17.86 -17.64 8.76
N LEU A 111 17.91 -16.43 9.32
CA LEU A 111 18.37 -16.16 10.69
C LEU A 111 17.50 -16.90 11.71
N ALA A 112 16.18 -16.74 11.59
CA ALA A 112 15.22 -17.39 12.47
C ALA A 112 15.41 -18.91 12.52
N LYS A 113 15.51 -19.55 11.35
CA LYS A 113 15.71 -20.99 11.25
C LYS A 113 17.04 -21.45 11.84
N ARG A 114 18.14 -20.69 11.62
CA ARG A 114 19.48 -21.04 12.12
C ARG A 114 19.63 -20.86 13.62
N MET A 115 18.92 -19.89 14.20
CA MET A 115 18.96 -19.62 15.64
C MET A 115 17.80 -20.25 16.40
N ASN A 116 16.92 -21.00 15.74
CA ASN A 116 15.72 -21.59 16.33
C ASN A 116 14.80 -20.55 17.00
N ILE A 117 14.68 -19.37 16.36
CA ILE A 117 13.79 -18.28 16.78
C ILE A 117 12.49 -18.35 15.98
N LYS A 118 11.33 -18.11 16.60
CA LYS A 118 10.05 -18.03 15.90
C LYS A 118 10.05 -16.89 14.88
N ASN A 119 9.42 -17.08 13.74
CA ASN A 119 9.37 -16.10 12.66
C ASN A 119 7.95 -15.89 12.13
N ILE A 120 7.51 -14.63 12.11
CA ILE A 120 6.35 -14.16 11.35
C ILE A 120 6.86 -13.49 10.09
N TRP A 121 6.27 -13.87 8.96
CA TRP A 121 6.51 -13.17 7.69
C TRP A 121 5.28 -12.35 7.32
N HIS A 122 5.43 -11.05 7.05
CA HIS A 122 4.33 -10.18 6.62
C HIS A 122 4.50 -9.82 5.14
N LEU A 123 3.57 -10.30 4.31
CA LEU A 123 3.62 -10.18 2.86
C LEU A 123 2.68 -9.08 2.37
N HIS A 124 3.26 -8.14 1.66
CA HIS A 124 2.57 -7.01 1.03
C HIS A 124 2.60 -7.09 -0.51
N GLU A 125 3.30 -8.07 -1.06
CA GLU A 125 3.51 -8.19 -2.49
C GLU A 125 2.71 -9.33 -3.10
N MET A 126 2.26 -9.09 -4.33
CA MET A 126 1.80 -10.12 -5.25
C MET A 126 2.86 -10.27 -6.34
N LEU A 127 3.28 -11.49 -6.60
CA LEU A 127 4.23 -11.81 -7.64
C LEU A 127 3.54 -12.61 -8.75
N ASP A 128 4.06 -12.51 -9.97
CA ASP A 128 3.61 -13.38 -11.05
C ASP A 128 3.77 -14.85 -10.62
N ALA A 129 2.65 -15.57 -10.57
CA ALA A 129 2.57 -16.96 -10.07
C ALA A 129 3.49 -17.92 -10.83
N ASN A 130 3.81 -17.62 -12.09
CA ASN A 130 4.68 -18.43 -12.93
C ASN A 130 6.17 -18.02 -12.82
N SER A 131 6.47 -16.91 -12.15
CA SER A 131 7.83 -16.42 -12.04
C SER A 131 8.73 -17.31 -11.17
N PHE A 132 10.00 -17.38 -11.53
CA PHE A 132 11.02 -18.00 -10.68
C PHE A 132 11.06 -17.38 -9.27
N MET A 133 10.92 -16.07 -9.17
CA MET A 133 10.96 -15.34 -7.89
C MET A 133 9.82 -15.75 -6.97
N HIS A 134 8.60 -15.96 -7.50
CA HIS A 134 7.46 -16.42 -6.70
C HIS A 134 7.71 -17.84 -6.13
N ARG A 135 8.25 -18.76 -6.95
CA ARG A 135 8.62 -20.10 -6.51
C ARG A 135 9.73 -20.06 -5.46
N PHE A 136 10.76 -19.28 -5.70
CA PHE A 136 11.92 -19.17 -4.82
C PHE A 136 11.55 -18.56 -3.44
N PHE A 137 10.88 -17.41 -3.43
CA PHE A 137 10.44 -16.82 -2.17
C PHE A 137 9.42 -17.69 -1.45
N GLY A 138 8.44 -18.23 -2.17
CA GLY A 138 7.46 -19.14 -1.57
C GLY A 138 8.10 -20.33 -0.87
N PHE A 139 9.11 -20.96 -1.48
CA PHE A 139 9.87 -22.04 -0.85
C PHE A 139 10.57 -21.57 0.42
N ILE A 140 11.33 -20.47 0.37
CA ILE A 140 12.05 -19.96 1.55
C ILE A 140 11.07 -19.58 2.67
N ILE A 141 10.02 -18.84 2.36
CA ILE A 141 9.01 -18.42 3.32
C ILE A 141 8.37 -19.65 3.98
N ASN A 142 7.95 -20.62 3.17
CA ASN A 142 7.32 -21.84 3.70
C ASN A 142 8.24 -22.62 4.65
N GLN A 143 9.54 -22.68 4.35
CA GLN A 143 10.53 -23.43 5.16
C GLN A 143 10.99 -22.70 6.42
N THR A 144 10.82 -21.38 6.49
CA THR A 144 11.43 -20.56 7.53
C THR A 144 10.42 -19.76 8.37
N SER A 145 9.13 -19.78 8.01
CA SER A 145 8.08 -19.12 8.80
C SER A 145 7.34 -20.08 9.71
N ASN A 146 6.96 -19.61 10.89
CA ASN A 146 5.95 -20.23 11.74
C ASN A 146 4.55 -19.74 11.33
N LYS A 147 4.40 -18.44 11.07
CA LYS A 147 3.19 -17.81 10.55
C LYS A 147 3.54 -16.84 9.42
N VAL A 148 2.58 -16.66 8.52
CA VAL A 148 2.67 -15.73 7.39
C VAL A 148 1.44 -14.86 7.40
N VAL A 149 1.61 -13.56 7.66
CA VAL A 149 0.56 -12.58 7.57
C VAL A 149 0.45 -12.11 6.12
N VAL A 150 -0.76 -12.04 5.60
CA VAL A 150 -1.08 -11.47 4.29
C VAL A 150 -2.12 -10.38 4.43
N VAL A 151 -2.00 -9.31 3.65
CA VAL A 151 -2.80 -8.08 3.80
C VAL A 151 -4.18 -8.15 3.13
N SER A 152 -4.44 -9.21 2.35
CA SER A 152 -5.71 -9.38 1.61
C SER A 152 -5.91 -10.83 1.17
N ASP A 153 -7.13 -11.18 0.78
CA ASP A 153 -7.43 -12.48 0.14
C ASP A 153 -6.76 -12.59 -1.23
N ALA A 154 -6.58 -11.46 -1.92
CA ALA A 154 -5.81 -11.43 -3.17
C ALA A 154 -4.36 -11.88 -2.94
N VAL A 155 -3.69 -11.40 -1.87
CA VAL A 155 -2.34 -11.84 -1.50
C VAL A 155 -2.36 -13.28 -0.99
N PHE A 156 -3.36 -13.69 -0.22
CA PHE A 156 -3.54 -15.07 0.21
C PHE A 156 -3.60 -16.02 -1.02
N ASN A 157 -4.47 -15.72 -1.97
CA ASN A 157 -4.65 -16.51 -3.18
C ASN A 157 -3.39 -16.57 -4.04
N ASN A 158 -2.58 -15.51 -4.04
CA ASN A 158 -1.31 -15.49 -4.74
C ASN A 158 -0.29 -16.47 -4.13
N TRP A 159 -0.22 -16.55 -2.79
CA TRP A 159 0.82 -17.31 -2.10
C TRP A 159 0.42 -18.72 -1.65
N GLN A 160 -0.87 -19.06 -1.52
CA GLN A 160 -1.34 -20.36 -0.99
C GLN A 160 -0.87 -21.59 -1.77
N SER A 161 -0.52 -21.43 -3.05
CA SER A 161 0.06 -22.51 -3.87
C SER A 161 1.54 -22.80 -3.56
N ARG A 162 2.21 -21.93 -2.81
CA ARG A 162 3.65 -21.99 -2.51
C ARG A 162 3.96 -22.08 -1.02
N ILE A 163 3.03 -21.64 -0.19
CA ILE A 163 3.15 -21.62 1.27
C ILE A 163 2.00 -22.45 1.82
N ASN A 164 2.28 -23.30 2.81
CA ASN A 164 1.24 -24.07 3.47
C ASN A 164 0.11 -23.16 3.98
N PRO A 165 -1.13 -23.31 3.50
CA PRO A 165 -2.23 -22.44 3.87
C PRO A 165 -2.50 -22.36 5.38
N LYS A 166 -2.19 -23.43 6.15
CA LYS A 166 -2.32 -23.46 7.62
C LYS A 166 -1.39 -22.47 8.34
N LYS A 167 -0.33 -22.01 7.67
CA LYS A 167 0.57 -20.97 8.19
C LYS A 167 0.09 -19.57 7.85
N ILE A 168 -0.76 -19.39 6.83
CA ILE A 168 -1.17 -18.08 6.32
C ILE A 168 -2.34 -17.58 7.16
N VAL A 169 -2.22 -16.34 7.62
CA VAL A 169 -3.26 -15.61 8.34
C VAL A 169 -3.49 -14.28 7.62
N ARG A 170 -4.72 -14.00 7.22
CA ARG A 170 -5.07 -12.70 6.65
C ARG A 170 -5.33 -11.71 7.78
N ILE A 171 -4.60 -10.59 7.74
CA ILE A 171 -4.83 -9.42 8.60
C ILE A 171 -4.86 -8.21 7.67
N TYR A 172 -6.04 -7.59 7.52
CA TYR A 172 -6.16 -6.37 6.73
C TYR A 172 -5.34 -5.24 7.33
N ASN A 173 -4.71 -4.44 6.50
CA ASN A 173 -4.15 -3.17 6.95
C ASN A 173 -5.27 -2.25 7.46
N GLY A 174 -4.95 -1.44 8.46
CA GLY A 174 -5.83 -0.43 8.99
C GLY A 174 -5.20 0.95 8.97
N ILE A 175 -6.03 1.99 9.07
CA ILE A 175 -5.57 3.36 9.28
C ILE A 175 -6.31 4.00 10.45
N ASP A 176 -5.69 5.04 11.02
CA ASP A 176 -6.33 5.86 12.06
C ASP A 176 -7.27 6.89 11.38
N PRO A 177 -8.58 6.85 11.64
CA PRO A 177 -9.53 7.78 11.06
C PRO A 177 -9.29 9.24 11.47
N VAL A 178 -8.68 9.48 12.63
CA VAL A 178 -8.41 10.83 13.15
C VAL A 178 -7.51 11.62 12.19
N LEU A 179 -6.57 10.97 11.52
CA LEU A 179 -5.68 11.60 10.54
C LEU A 179 -6.43 12.17 9.32
N HIS A 180 -7.68 11.74 9.11
CA HIS A 180 -8.52 12.16 7.99
C HIS A 180 -9.69 13.06 8.43
N GLN A 181 -9.79 13.40 9.73
CA GLN A 181 -10.76 14.35 10.28
C GLN A 181 -10.22 15.77 10.21
N VAL A 182 -9.83 16.21 9.03
CA VAL A 182 -9.27 17.52 8.75
C VAL A 182 -10.20 18.33 7.83
N ALA A 183 -10.09 19.66 7.86
CA ALA A 183 -10.85 20.50 6.96
C ALA A 183 -10.51 20.20 5.49
N ALA A 184 -11.52 20.22 4.63
CA ALA A 184 -11.33 20.10 3.18
C ALA A 184 -10.63 21.35 2.63
N ILE A 185 -9.75 21.14 1.65
CA ILE A 185 -9.30 22.24 0.78
C ILE A 185 -10.44 22.61 -0.18
N ASP A 186 -10.67 23.90 -0.38
CA ASP A 186 -11.58 24.36 -1.44
C ASP A 186 -10.90 24.26 -2.81
N LEU A 187 -11.04 23.06 -3.41
CA LEU A 187 -10.48 22.75 -4.72
C LEU A 187 -11.22 23.49 -5.84
N HIS A 188 -12.53 23.81 -5.68
CA HIS A 188 -13.27 24.57 -6.67
C HIS A 188 -12.69 25.97 -6.83
N THR A 189 -12.52 26.69 -5.72
CA THR A 189 -11.93 28.04 -5.75
C THR A 189 -10.47 27.99 -6.20
N SER A 190 -9.67 27.06 -5.68
CA SER A 190 -8.23 26.99 -6.00
C SER A 190 -7.93 26.64 -7.46
N LEU A 191 -8.84 25.94 -8.13
CA LEU A 191 -8.73 25.53 -9.53
C LEU A 191 -9.63 26.36 -10.46
N HIS A 192 -10.28 27.42 -9.95
CA HIS A 192 -11.21 28.26 -10.71
C HIS A 192 -12.35 27.49 -11.40
N LEU A 193 -12.89 26.48 -10.70
CA LEU A 193 -13.96 25.61 -11.19
C LEU A 193 -15.33 26.04 -10.67
N SER A 194 -16.38 25.68 -11.40
CA SER A 194 -17.75 25.85 -10.93
C SER A 194 -18.02 24.99 -9.69
N PRO A 195 -18.73 25.50 -8.66
CA PRO A 195 -19.15 24.69 -7.50
C PRO A 195 -20.02 23.46 -7.84
N LYS A 196 -20.49 23.37 -9.08
CA LYS A 196 -21.31 22.24 -9.57
C LYS A 196 -20.46 21.12 -10.18
N THR A 197 -19.25 21.43 -10.64
CA THR A 197 -18.32 20.50 -11.27
C THR A 197 -17.96 19.38 -10.32
N LEU A 198 -18.11 18.13 -10.74
CA LEU A 198 -17.75 16.96 -9.93
C LEU A 198 -16.23 16.79 -9.84
N LEU A 199 -15.67 16.78 -8.65
CA LEU A 199 -14.25 16.62 -8.43
C LEU A 199 -13.87 15.16 -8.21
N ILE A 200 -13.09 14.61 -9.14
CA ILE A 200 -12.65 13.20 -9.14
C ILE A 200 -11.15 13.16 -8.92
N GLY A 201 -10.71 12.54 -7.82
CA GLY A 201 -9.28 12.49 -7.49
C GLY A 201 -8.66 11.11 -7.51
N MET A 202 -7.41 11.03 -7.93
CA MET A 202 -6.52 9.90 -7.67
C MET A 202 -5.28 10.35 -6.92
N ILE A 203 -4.85 9.55 -5.95
CA ILE A 203 -3.62 9.80 -5.18
C ILE A 203 -2.75 8.57 -5.21
N GLY A 204 -1.50 8.74 -5.60
CA GLY A 204 -0.55 7.65 -5.64
C GLY A 204 0.69 7.98 -6.44
N ARG A 205 1.76 7.20 -6.22
CA ARG A 205 3.00 7.39 -6.97
C ARG A 205 2.77 7.34 -8.47
N VAL A 206 3.42 8.23 -9.18
CA VAL A 206 3.42 8.21 -10.65
C VAL A 206 4.28 7.04 -11.12
N ASN A 207 3.63 6.02 -11.65
CA ASN A 207 4.28 4.83 -12.19
C ASN A 207 3.33 4.06 -13.13
N LEU A 208 3.88 3.07 -13.84
CA LEU A 208 3.14 2.26 -14.80
C LEU A 208 2.14 1.25 -14.18
N VAL A 209 1.91 1.33 -12.86
CA VAL A 209 1.02 0.40 -12.12
C VAL A 209 -0.26 1.11 -11.67
N LYS A 210 -0.13 2.36 -11.20
CA LYS A 210 -1.21 3.11 -10.55
C LYS A 210 -2.24 3.66 -11.51
N GLY A 211 -1.95 3.66 -12.84
CA GLY A 211 -2.94 3.94 -13.87
C GLY A 211 -3.18 5.41 -14.17
N GLN A 212 -2.17 6.29 -14.02
CA GLN A 212 -2.28 7.69 -14.42
C GLN A 212 -2.72 7.85 -15.89
N PHE A 213 -2.16 7.02 -16.78
CA PHE A 213 -2.55 7.03 -18.20
C PHE A 213 -4.02 6.59 -18.41
N TYR A 214 -4.47 5.58 -17.67
CA TYR A 214 -5.85 5.12 -17.70
C TYR A 214 -6.81 6.17 -17.12
N PHE A 215 -6.41 6.89 -16.07
CA PHE A 215 -7.18 8.01 -15.52
C PHE A 215 -7.41 9.12 -16.55
N ILE A 216 -6.41 9.41 -17.39
CA ILE A 216 -6.52 10.37 -18.48
C ILE A 216 -7.45 9.84 -19.61
N GLU A 217 -7.42 8.55 -19.90
CA GLU A 217 -8.36 7.92 -20.85
C GLU A 217 -9.79 8.01 -20.37
N ILE A 218 -10.04 7.84 -19.07
CA ILE A 218 -11.35 8.03 -18.45
C ILE A 218 -11.79 9.50 -18.58
N ALA A 219 -10.90 10.47 -18.35
CA ALA A 219 -11.19 11.87 -18.56
C ALA A 219 -11.57 12.19 -20.02
N ALA A 220 -10.88 11.56 -20.98
CA ALA A 220 -11.23 11.68 -22.40
C ALA A 220 -12.61 11.08 -22.74
N ALA A 221 -12.95 9.95 -22.10
CA ALA A 221 -14.27 9.35 -22.26
C ALA A 221 -15.38 10.23 -21.64
N ALA A 222 -15.12 10.80 -20.45
CA ALA A 222 -16.02 11.76 -19.80
C ALA A 222 -16.24 13.03 -20.65
N LYS A 223 -15.17 13.52 -21.32
CA LYS A 223 -15.26 14.64 -22.25
C LYS A 223 -16.17 14.34 -23.43
N LYS A 224 -16.09 13.14 -24.03
CA LYS A 224 -16.97 12.71 -25.13
C LYS A 224 -18.45 12.73 -24.72
N LEU A 225 -18.73 12.41 -23.45
CA LEU A 225 -20.09 12.47 -22.87
C LEU A 225 -20.47 13.87 -22.37
N GLN A 226 -19.60 14.88 -22.52
CA GLN A 226 -19.81 16.28 -22.10
C GLN A 226 -20.13 16.39 -20.57
N LEU A 227 -19.51 15.55 -19.74
CA LEU A 227 -19.75 15.55 -18.30
C LEU A 227 -19.09 16.75 -17.63
N ASP A 228 -19.80 17.43 -16.72
CA ASP A 228 -19.27 18.52 -15.89
C ASP A 228 -18.47 17.92 -14.71
N CYS A 229 -17.25 17.50 -14.99
CA CYS A 229 -16.34 16.91 -14.01
C CYS A 229 -14.90 17.35 -14.24
N HIS A 230 -14.10 17.31 -13.17
CA HIS A 230 -12.67 17.65 -13.20
C HIS A 230 -11.85 16.58 -12.49
N PHE A 231 -10.76 16.20 -13.12
CA PHE A 231 -9.88 15.11 -12.69
C PHE A 231 -8.62 15.66 -12.04
N ILE A 232 -8.32 15.20 -10.83
CA ILE A 232 -7.20 15.69 -10.02
C ILE A 232 -6.25 14.54 -9.74
N MET A 233 -5.00 14.67 -10.17
CA MET A 233 -3.93 13.73 -9.88
C MET A 233 -3.00 14.30 -8.81
N VAL A 234 -2.65 13.46 -7.82
CA VAL A 234 -1.69 13.79 -6.77
C VAL A 234 -0.67 12.67 -6.65
N GLY A 235 0.60 13.01 -6.66
CA GLY A 235 1.65 12.06 -6.43
C GLY A 235 2.97 12.45 -7.09
N ASP A 236 3.99 11.69 -6.74
CA ASP A 236 5.35 11.86 -7.18
C ASP A 236 5.89 10.59 -7.84
N ALA A 237 6.87 10.71 -8.71
CA ALA A 237 7.58 9.59 -9.30
C ALA A 237 8.71 9.12 -8.37
N TYR A 238 9.15 7.87 -8.55
CA TYR A 238 10.40 7.44 -7.94
C TYR A 238 11.59 8.13 -8.61
N GLU A 239 12.66 8.33 -7.86
CA GLU A 239 13.96 8.74 -8.39
C GLU A 239 14.35 7.87 -9.59
N GLY A 240 14.68 8.52 -10.72
CA GLY A 240 14.98 7.88 -12.01
C GLY A 240 13.74 7.56 -12.86
N TYR A 241 12.53 7.95 -12.44
CA TYR A 241 11.28 7.80 -13.19
C TYR A 241 10.62 9.16 -13.49
N GLU A 242 11.35 10.25 -13.35
CA GLU A 242 10.87 11.63 -13.55
C GLU A 242 10.37 11.86 -14.98
N TYR A 243 10.87 11.10 -15.96
CA TYR A 243 10.40 11.11 -17.34
C TYR A 243 8.88 10.85 -17.46
N LEU A 244 8.29 10.18 -16.48
CA LEU A 244 6.84 9.92 -16.45
C LEU A 244 6.02 11.20 -16.30
N TYR A 245 6.57 12.28 -15.74
CA TYR A 245 5.85 13.56 -15.67
C TYR A 245 5.60 14.14 -17.05
N GLU A 246 6.62 14.09 -17.93
CA GLU A 246 6.49 14.52 -19.30
C GLU A 246 5.53 13.61 -20.09
N GLU A 247 5.62 12.30 -19.89
CA GLU A 247 4.71 11.35 -20.54
C GLU A 247 3.24 11.59 -20.11
N VAL A 248 2.98 11.88 -18.83
CA VAL A 248 1.64 12.22 -18.32
C VAL A 248 1.16 13.53 -18.94
N ALA A 249 1.99 14.58 -18.99
CA ALA A 249 1.64 15.86 -19.60
C ALA A 249 1.33 15.71 -21.10
N ASN A 250 2.16 14.97 -21.82
CA ASN A 250 1.95 14.68 -23.23
C ASN A 250 0.65 13.87 -23.45
N LYS A 251 0.35 12.91 -22.61
CA LYS A 251 -0.90 12.13 -22.69
C LYS A 251 -2.12 13.02 -22.48
N ILE A 252 -2.10 13.94 -21.50
CA ILE A 252 -3.19 14.92 -21.26
C ILE A 252 -3.41 15.79 -22.49
N SER A 253 -2.33 16.32 -23.06
CA SER A 253 -2.37 17.18 -24.24
C SER A 253 -2.90 16.43 -25.47
N ASN A 254 -2.38 15.25 -25.75
CA ASN A 254 -2.77 14.41 -26.88
C ASN A 254 -4.24 13.95 -26.78
N ALA A 255 -4.73 13.72 -25.57
CA ALA A 255 -6.14 13.40 -25.31
C ALA A 255 -7.05 14.64 -25.37
N GLY A 256 -6.46 15.83 -25.44
CA GLY A 256 -7.18 17.11 -25.50
C GLY A 256 -7.98 17.42 -24.23
N VAL A 257 -7.53 16.95 -23.07
CA VAL A 257 -8.24 17.11 -21.78
C VAL A 257 -7.57 18.08 -20.82
N ASN A 258 -6.74 19.01 -21.33
CA ASN A 258 -6.01 19.99 -20.52
C ASN A 258 -6.92 20.79 -19.57
N ASN A 259 -8.15 21.09 -19.97
CA ASN A 259 -9.11 21.85 -19.17
C ASN A 259 -9.87 20.97 -18.15
N MET A 260 -9.69 19.67 -18.18
CA MET A 260 -10.39 18.70 -17.32
C MET A 260 -9.48 17.96 -16.37
N VAL A 261 -8.16 18.04 -16.54
CA VAL A 261 -7.19 17.28 -15.74
C VAL A 261 -6.17 18.23 -15.14
N THR A 262 -6.05 18.21 -13.82
CA THR A 262 -5.00 18.94 -13.09
C THR A 262 -4.09 17.94 -12.40
N ASN A 263 -2.78 18.05 -12.63
CA ASN A 263 -1.76 17.34 -11.88
C ASN A 263 -1.16 18.28 -10.81
N LEU A 264 -1.45 18.00 -9.53
CA LEU A 264 -0.97 18.79 -8.39
C LEU A 264 0.46 18.38 -7.94
N GLY A 265 1.06 17.37 -8.56
CA GLY A 265 2.37 16.86 -8.16
C GLY A 265 2.38 16.25 -6.76
N TYR A 266 3.55 16.28 -6.11
CA TYR A 266 3.70 15.83 -4.73
C TYR A 266 3.01 16.78 -3.74
N ARG A 267 2.21 16.21 -2.85
CA ARG A 267 1.48 16.96 -1.80
C ARG A 267 1.58 16.21 -0.48
N THR A 268 1.74 16.95 0.61
CA THR A 268 1.74 16.41 1.98
C THR A 268 0.36 16.51 2.64
N ASP A 269 -0.52 17.36 2.15
CA ASP A 269 -1.88 17.65 2.61
C ASP A 269 -2.93 16.74 1.91
N THR A 270 -2.57 15.51 1.63
CA THR A 270 -3.43 14.56 0.90
C THR A 270 -4.78 14.32 1.58
N ALA A 271 -4.83 14.33 2.91
CA ALA A 271 -6.09 14.18 3.65
C ALA A 271 -7.07 15.34 3.39
N GLN A 272 -6.57 16.58 3.35
CA GLN A 272 -7.39 17.77 3.04
C GLN A 272 -7.86 17.73 1.58
N ILE A 273 -7.00 17.28 0.66
CA ILE A 273 -7.36 17.09 -0.75
C ILE A 273 -8.45 16.02 -0.88
N ILE A 274 -8.30 14.85 -0.26
CA ILE A 274 -9.31 13.79 -0.27
C ILE A 274 -10.65 14.32 0.25
N ASN A 275 -10.64 15.08 1.34
CA ASN A 275 -11.85 15.70 1.89
C ASN A 275 -12.49 16.71 0.94
N GLY A 276 -11.72 17.33 0.05
CA GLY A 276 -12.22 18.25 -0.99
C GLY A 276 -12.78 17.58 -2.25
N LEU A 277 -12.55 16.28 -2.44
CA LEU A 277 -13.08 15.52 -3.59
C LEU A 277 -14.56 15.15 -3.39
N ASP A 278 -15.27 14.92 -4.48
CA ASP A 278 -16.59 14.29 -4.50
C ASP A 278 -16.50 12.78 -4.68
N LEU A 279 -15.53 12.32 -5.47
CA LEU A 279 -15.32 10.92 -5.84
C LEU A 279 -13.83 10.58 -5.84
N PHE A 280 -13.47 9.48 -5.22
CA PHE A 280 -12.10 8.95 -5.28
C PHE A 280 -11.98 7.85 -6.33
N MET A 281 -10.90 7.87 -7.11
CA MET A 281 -10.65 6.86 -8.15
C MET A 281 -9.32 6.14 -7.93
N LEU A 282 -9.36 4.81 -7.99
CA LEU A 282 -8.18 3.94 -8.03
C LEU A 282 -8.09 3.21 -9.37
N PRO A 283 -7.52 3.82 -10.42
CA PRO A 283 -7.50 3.27 -11.77
C PRO A 283 -6.29 2.34 -12.01
N SER A 284 -5.83 1.62 -11.00
CA SER A 284 -4.65 0.75 -11.09
C SER A 284 -4.80 -0.28 -12.23
N ILE A 285 -3.76 -0.42 -13.07
CA ILE A 285 -3.76 -1.35 -14.20
C ILE A 285 -2.98 -2.64 -13.92
N LYS A 286 -2.38 -2.75 -12.74
CA LYS A 286 -1.77 -3.96 -12.20
C LYS A 286 -2.21 -4.15 -10.76
N PHE A 287 -1.98 -5.36 -10.25
CA PHE A 287 -2.36 -5.73 -8.89
C PHE A 287 -1.76 -4.79 -7.85
N ASP A 288 -2.62 -4.22 -7.02
CA ASP A 288 -2.29 -3.55 -5.78
C ASP A 288 -2.75 -4.44 -4.63
N SER A 289 -1.87 -4.77 -3.72
CA SER A 289 -2.13 -5.78 -2.69
C SER A 289 -3.23 -5.39 -1.72
N PHE A 290 -3.19 -4.14 -1.24
CA PHE A 290 -4.20 -3.54 -0.36
C PHE A 290 -3.95 -2.02 -0.23
N PRO A 291 -4.41 -1.20 -1.18
CA PRO A 291 -4.09 0.22 -1.26
C PRO A 291 -4.64 1.01 -0.07
N LEU A 292 -3.75 1.59 0.75
CA LEU A 292 -4.12 2.37 1.93
C LEU A 292 -4.92 3.62 1.56
N VAL A 293 -4.64 4.23 0.42
CA VAL A 293 -5.34 5.43 -0.05
C VAL A 293 -6.83 5.22 -0.26
N VAL A 294 -7.25 3.99 -0.57
CA VAL A 294 -8.69 3.63 -0.61
C VAL A 294 -9.29 3.70 0.79
N LEU A 295 -8.58 3.24 1.82
CA LEU A 295 -9.04 3.36 3.21
C LEU A 295 -9.12 4.83 3.63
N GLU A 296 -8.14 5.66 3.19
CA GLU A 296 -8.12 7.10 3.43
C GLU A 296 -9.36 7.76 2.81
N ALA A 297 -9.72 7.41 1.58
CA ALA A 297 -10.93 7.90 0.92
C ALA A 297 -12.22 7.40 1.61
N MET A 298 -12.26 6.14 2.03
CA MET A 298 -13.40 5.59 2.79
C MET A 298 -13.58 6.30 4.14
N ALA A 299 -12.49 6.55 4.87
CA ALA A 299 -12.51 7.29 6.15
C ALA A 299 -13.06 8.71 5.97
N ALA A 300 -12.77 9.34 4.83
CA ALA A 300 -13.28 10.65 4.42
C ALA A 300 -14.72 10.60 3.82
N ALA A 301 -15.40 9.46 3.91
CA ALA A 301 -16.74 9.25 3.35
C ALA A 301 -16.81 9.54 1.84
N LYS A 302 -15.75 9.22 1.07
CA LYS A 302 -15.77 9.36 -0.38
C LYS A 302 -16.23 8.05 -1.04
N PRO A 303 -17.15 8.10 -1.99
CA PRO A 303 -17.43 6.96 -2.86
C PRO A 303 -16.22 6.64 -3.72
N ILE A 304 -16.08 5.37 -4.14
CA ILE A 304 -14.85 4.92 -4.79
C ILE A 304 -15.17 4.26 -6.12
N ILE A 305 -14.51 4.67 -7.19
CA ILE A 305 -14.42 3.87 -8.41
C ILE A 305 -13.02 3.24 -8.43
N ALA A 306 -12.96 1.91 -8.46
CA ALA A 306 -11.69 1.19 -8.49
C ALA A 306 -11.69 0.11 -9.57
N THR A 307 -10.54 -0.12 -10.18
CA THR A 307 -10.38 -1.30 -11.04
C THR A 307 -10.53 -2.58 -10.21
N LYS A 308 -11.20 -3.57 -10.77
CA LYS A 308 -11.48 -4.88 -10.12
C LYS A 308 -10.20 -5.72 -10.07
N LEU A 309 -9.23 -5.25 -9.28
CA LEU A 309 -7.89 -5.84 -9.15
C LEU A 309 -7.39 -5.86 -7.70
N GLY A 310 -6.70 -6.93 -7.33
CA GLY A 310 -5.99 -7.04 -6.04
C GLY A 310 -6.91 -6.80 -4.84
N GLY A 311 -6.40 -6.10 -3.83
CA GLY A 311 -7.12 -5.82 -2.60
C GLY A 311 -8.29 -4.83 -2.73
N ALA A 312 -8.37 -4.06 -3.82
CA ALA A 312 -9.49 -3.15 -4.05
C ALA A 312 -10.84 -3.89 -4.10
N ILE A 313 -10.85 -5.14 -4.57
CA ILE A 313 -12.05 -6.00 -4.62
C ILE A 313 -12.63 -6.24 -3.22
N GLU A 314 -11.77 -6.28 -2.21
CA GLU A 314 -12.16 -6.53 -0.82
C GLU A 314 -12.55 -5.24 -0.10
N GLN A 315 -11.98 -4.12 -0.53
CA GLN A 315 -12.24 -2.80 0.05
C GLN A 315 -13.57 -2.23 -0.44
N VAL A 316 -13.83 -2.26 -1.75
CA VAL A 316 -15.01 -1.66 -2.37
C VAL A 316 -16.13 -2.68 -2.53
N ALA A 317 -17.31 -2.38 -2.00
CA ALA A 317 -18.55 -3.11 -2.26
C ALA A 317 -19.24 -2.48 -3.48
N HIS A 318 -19.27 -3.22 -4.59
CA HIS A 318 -19.81 -2.74 -5.86
C HIS A 318 -21.30 -2.40 -5.75
N GLY A 319 -21.68 -1.17 -6.16
CA GLY A 319 -23.03 -0.66 -6.06
C GLY A 319 -23.43 -0.10 -4.68
N GLU A 320 -22.62 -0.35 -3.63
CA GLU A 320 -22.92 0.07 -2.26
C GLU A 320 -21.98 1.18 -1.76
N THR A 321 -20.67 1.00 -1.95
CA THR A 321 -19.64 1.97 -1.52
C THR A 321 -18.93 2.64 -2.70
N GLY A 322 -19.34 2.31 -3.91
CA GLY A 322 -18.78 2.75 -5.17
C GLY A 322 -18.84 1.65 -6.23
N TYR A 323 -17.99 1.73 -7.23
CA TYR A 323 -18.01 0.82 -8.37
C TYR A 323 -16.68 0.10 -8.56
N LEU A 324 -16.75 -1.21 -8.83
CA LEU A 324 -15.62 -2.01 -9.31
C LEU A 324 -15.75 -2.17 -10.82
N VAL A 325 -14.71 -1.76 -11.56
CA VAL A 325 -14.71 -1.69 -13.02
C VAL A 325 -13.63 -2.59 -13.64
N PRO A 326 -13.83 -3.14 -14.85
CA PRO A 326 -12.75 -3.81 -15.57
C PRO A 326 -11.60 -2.86 -15.87
N ILE A 327 -10.41 -3.41 -16.15
CA ILE A 327 -9.28 -2.63 -16.68
C ILE A 327 -9.59 -2.25 -18.13
N ASN A 328 -9.13 -1.07 -18.56
CA ASN A 328 -9.24 -0.61 -19.96
C ASN A 328 -10.67 -0.44 -20.48
N ASP A 329 -11.62 -0.17 -19.61
CA ASP A 329 -13.00 0.15 -19.98
C ASP A 329 -13.35 1.58 -19.50
N ALA A 330 -12.70 2.56 -20.12
CA ALA A 330 -12.87 3.98 -19.77
C ALA A 330 -14.31 4.48 -20.06
N GLU A 331 -15.00 3.89 -21.03
CA GLU A 331 -16.37 4.25 -21.37
C GLU A 331 -17.35 3.81 -20.27
N GLN A 332 -17.20 2.60 -19.74
CA GLN A 332 -18.00 2.14 -18.60
C GLN A 332 -17.76 3.02 -17.36
N VAL A 333 -16.50 3.41 -17.10
CA VAL A 333 -16.19 4.31 -15.98
C VAL A 333 -16.85 5.68 -16.19
N ALA A 334 -16.81 6.23 -17.40
CA ALA A 334 -17.47 7.51 -17.71
C ALA A 334 -19.00 7.42 -17.53
N ASN A 335 -19.62 6.28 -17.84
CA ASN A 335 -21.05 6.07 -17.57
C ASN A 335 -21.35 6.05 -16.05
N TYR A 336 -20.52 5.42 -15.21
CA TYR A 336 -20.69 5.51 -13.76
C TYR A 336 -20.48 6.93 -13.23
N ILE A 337 -19.55 7.70 -13.80
CA ILE A 337 -19.39 9.13 -13.46
C ILE A 337 -20.65 9.91 -13.82
N LYS A 338 -21.29 9.61 -14.98
CA LYS A 338 -22.55 10.21 -15.38
C LYS A 338 -23.67 9.90 -14.39
N GLU A 339 -23.83 8.64 -13.98
CA GLU A 339 -24.79 8.24 -12.93
C GLU A 339 -24.57 9.02 -11.61
N CYS A 340 -23.31 9.19 -11.23
CA CYS A 340 -22.93 9.97 -10.04
C CYS A 340 -23.33 11.45 -10.16
N LEU A 341 -23.17 12.06 -11.34
CA LEU A 341 -23.57 13.45 -11.59
C LEU A 341 -25.08 13.62 -11.57
N GLU A 342 -25.83 12.67 -12.17
CA GLU A 342 -27.28 12.70 -12.25
C GLU A 342 -27.93 12.44 -10.87
N ASN A 343 -27.25 11.74 -9.96
CA ASN A 343 -27.81 11.36 -8.67
C ASN A 343 -26.86 11.62 -7.49
N LYS A 344 -26.69 12.90 -7.13
CA LYS A 344 -25.82 13.31 -6.02
C LYS A 344 -26.22 12.71 -4.66
N ALA A 345 -27.48 12.35 -4.47
CA ALA A 345 -27.94 11.71 -3.23
C ALA A 345 -27.39 10.28 -3.11
N VAL A 346 -27.39 9.52 -4.21
CA VAL A 346 -26.80 8.17 -4.25
C VAL A 346 -25.28 8.25 -4.04
N LEU A 347 -24.62 9.20 -4.69
CA LEU A 347 -23.19 9.42 -4.53
C LEU A 347 -22.83 9.68 -3.05
N LYS A 348 -23.55 10.56 -2.38
CA LYS A 348 -23.38 10.85 -0.95
C LYS A 348 -23.63 9.61 -0.08
N GLN A 349 -24.68 8.84 -0.38
CA GLN A 349 -24.97 7.62 0.36
C GLN A 349 -23.86 6.57 0.20
N MET A 350 -23.33 6.38 -1.00
CA MET A 350 -22.19 5.50 -1.24
C MET A 350 -20.97 5.89 -0.41
N GLY A 351 -20.69 7.19 -0.29
CA GLY A 351 -19.62 7.70 0.57
C GLY A 351 -19.85 7.38 2.05
N LEU A 352 -21.08 7.54 2.55
CA LEU A 352 -21.44 7.18 3.93
C LEU A 352 -21.29 5.66 4.16
N ASN A 353 -21.74 4.85 3.22
CA ASN A 353 -21.60 3.41 3.27
C ASN A 353 -20.11 2.99 3.25
N ALA A 354 -19.28 3.70 2.46
CA ALA A 354 -17.83 3.48 2.44
C ALA A 354 -17.21 3.74 3.81
N LYS A 355 -17.59 4.84 4.48
CA LYS A 355 -17.13 5.15 5.84
C LYS A 355 -17.60 4.12 6.87
N THR A 356 -18.84 3.65 6.78
CA THR A 356 -19.36 2.59 7.65
C THR A 356 -18.54 1.30 7.49
N ARG A 357 -18.34 0.85 6.24
CA ARG A 357 -17.51 -0.33 5.93
C ARG A 357 -16.08 -0.18 6.42
N PHE A 358 -15.48 1.01 6.29
CA PHE A 358 -14.17 1.33 6.84
C PHE A 358 -14.13 1.14 8.36
N THR A 359 -15.10 1.73 9.06
CA THR A 359 -15.19 1.66 10.53
C THR A 359 -15.36 0.22 11.04
N GLU A 360 -16.12 -0.60 10.32
CA GLU A 360 -16.33 -2.00 10.69
C GLU A 360 -15.08 -2.87 10.46
N LYS A 361 -14.34 -2.66 9.39
CA LYS A 361 -13.34 -3.62 8.90
C LYS A 361 -11.90 -3.14 8.92
N PHE A 362 -11.66 -1.84 8.75
CA PHE A 362 -10.34 -1.32 8.35
C PHE A 362 -9.78 -0.26 9.31
N LEU A 363 -10.30 -0.19 10.54
CA LEU A 363 -9.69 0.64 11.57
C LEU A 363 -8.29 0.12 11.94
N LEU A 364 -7.38 1.04 12.27
CA LEU A 364 -6.06 0.70 12.77
C LEU A 364 -6.13 -0.25 13.97
N THR A 365 -7.08 -0.03 14.87
CA THR A 365 -7.29 -0.88 16.05
C THR A 365 -7.63 -2.32 15.69
N ASN A 366 -8.36 -2.57 14.59
CA ASN A 366 -8.63 -3.92 14.11
C ASN A 366 -7.35 -4.62 13.65
N PHE A 367 -6.49 -3.92 12.91
CA PHE A 367 -5.18 -4.43 12.51
C PHE A 367 -4.31 -4.73 13.73
N GLU A 368 -4.18 -3.77 14.66
CA GLU A 368 -3.39 -3.90 15.88
C GLU A 368 -3.83 -5.10 16.72
N ASN A 369 -5.13 -5.23 17.01
CA ASN A 369 -5.68 -6.32 17.81
C ASN A 369 -5.44 -7.70 17.19
N ASN A 370 -5.66 -7.82 15.87
CA ASN A 370 -5.43 -9.08 15.17
C ASN A 370 -3.94 -9.47 15.16
N LEU A 371 -3.03 -8.50 14.97
CA LEU A 371 -1.60 -8.74 14.99
C LEU A 371 -1.12 -9.13 16.40
N VAL A 372 -1.56 -8.41 17.43
CA VAL A 372 -1.23 -8.70 18.83
C VAL A 372 -1.71 -10.09 19.23
N THR A 373 -2.94 -10.44 18.88
CA THR A 373 -3.50 -11.79 19.12
C THR A 373 -2.66 -12.87 18.43
N LEU A 374 -2.24 -12.65 17.19
CA LEU A 374 -1.37 -13.58 16.48
C LEU A 374 -0.02 -13.74 17.20
N VAL A 375 0.62 -12.64 17.61
CA VAL A 375 1.91 -12.67 18.31
C VAL A 375 1.79 -13.34 19.68
N ALA A 376 0.72 -13.09 20.42
CA ALA A 376 0.44 -13.74 21.70
C ALA A 376 0.30 -15.28 21.54
N SER A 377 -0.34 -15.75 20.46
CA SER A 377 -0.47 -17.19 20.17
C SER A 377 0.88 -17.87 19.85
N MET A 378 1.94 -17.10 19.70
CA MET A 378 3.30 -17.59 19.41
C MET A 378 4.21 -17.57 20.66
N GLN A 379 3.71 -17.14 21.81
CA GLN A 379 4.47 -17.27 23.06
C GLN A 379 4.52 -18.73 23.49
#